data_9fb9991167bf114c314d7f35c985ff0d
#
_entry.id   9fb9991167bf114c314d7f35c985ff0d
#
_cell.length_a   1.000
_cell.length_b   1.000
_cell.length_c   1.000
_cell.angle_alpha   90.00
_cell.angle_beta   90.00
_cell.angle_gamma   90.00
#
_symmetry.space_group_name_H-M   'P 1'
#
loop_
_entity.id
_entity.type
_entity.pdbx_description
1 polymer ?
#
loop_
_entity_poly.entity_id
_entity_poly.type
_entity_poly.pdbx_seq_one_letter_code
_entity_poly.pdbx_strand_id
1 'polypeptide(L)'
;MTGSLDAHNLRHASIRGTLTESNLMLARVNDFEKLYFEPRGHVVLLTYDDRPGVLGRIGAALAAAGINIDDVRNPHDSKGRQSLAILKVNQPVPDAVLDQLAREIQAHIACYVEL
;
A
#
# COMPACT_ATOMS: atom_id res chain seq x y z
N MET A 1 -17.88 -10.25 -3.81
CA MET A 1 -17.21 -9.06 -3.31
C MET A 1 -17.16 -9.05 -1.79
N THR A 2 -16.11 -8.63 -1.29
CA THR A 2 -16.00 -8.53 0.16
C THR A 2 -16.84 -7.36 0.66
N GLY A 3 -17.30 -7.46 1.86
CA GLY A 3 -17.98 -6.34 2.47
C GLY A 3 -17.04 -5.38 3.16
N SER A 4 -15.76 -5.65 3.16
CA SER A 4 -14.83 -4.86 3.95
C SER A 4 -14.60 -3.47 3.39
N LEU A 5 -14.69 -3.30 2.09
CA LEU A 5 -14.55 -2.00 1.46
C LEU A 5 -15.76 -1.74 0.59
N ASP A 6 -16.42 -0.65 0.88
CA ASP A 6 -17.57 -0.22 0.09
C ASP A 6 -17.11 0.51 -1.15
N ALA A 7 -17.85 0.36 -2.22
CA ALA A 7 -17.63 1.13 -3.43
C ALA A 7 -17.77 2.64 -3.15
N HIS A 8 -18.48 3.01 -2.09
CA HIS A 8 -18.64 4.42 -1.73
C HIS A 8 -17.32 5.07 -1.35
N ASN A 9 -16.43 4.32 -0.70
CA ASN A 9 -15.18 4.86 -0.21
C ASN A 9 -14.03 4.61 -1.16
N LEU A 10 -14.19 3.65 -2.07
CA LEU A 10 -13.13 3.23 -2.96
C LEU A 10 -13.37 3.81 -4.34
N ARG A 11 -12.62 4.84 -4.71
CA ARG A 11 -12.78 5.49 -6.01
C ARG A 11 -11.95 4.83 -7.09
N HIS A 12 -10.79 4.35 -6.71
CA HIS A 12 -9.84 3.80 -7.67
C HIS A 12 -8.90 2.86 -6.96
N ALA A 13 -8.56 1.77 -7.61
CA ALA A 13 -7.58 0.85 -7.05
C ALA A 13 -6.79 0.20 -8.18
N SER A 14 -5.48 0.07 -7.95
CA SER A 14 -4.59 -0.69 -8.80
C SER A 14 -3.92 -1.72 -7.91
N ILE A 15 -4.09 -2.99 -8.21
CA ILE A 15 -3.65 -4.07 -7.34
C ILE A 15 -2.91 -5.11 -8.15
N ARG A 16 -1.77 -5.53 -7.61
CA ARG A 16 -0.99 -6.64 -8.14
C ARG A 16 -1.01 -7.76 -7.11
N GLY A 17 -1.28 -8.97 -7.57
CA GLY A 17 -1.36 -10.13 -6.70
C GLY A 17 -2.59 -10.97 -7.02
N THR A 18 -2.82 -12.01 -6.25
CA THR A 18 -4.01 -12.83 -6.43
C THR A 18 -5.24 -12.09 -5.90
N LEU A 19 -6.41 -12.54 -6.33
CA LEU A 19 -7.65 -11.93 -5.90
C LEU A 19 -7.81 -12.02 -4.38
N THR A 20 -7.48 -13.17 -3.80
CA THR A 20 -7.58 -13.35 -2.35
C THR A 20 -6.65 -12.41 -1.61
N GLU A 21 -5.41 -12.30 -2.08
CA GLU A 21 -4.43 -11.39 -1.47
C GLU A 21 -4.87 -9.95 -1.62
N SER A 22 -5.42 -9.60 -2.78
CA SER A 22 -5.90 -8.24 -3.01
C SER A 22 -7.03 -7.87 -2.06
N ASN A 23 -7.95 -8.81 -1.82
CA ASN A 23 -9.04 -8.57 -0.87
C ASN A 23 -8.50 -8.35 0.54
N LEU A 24 -7.50 -9.12 0.93
CA LEU A 24 -6.88 -8.95 2.24
C LEU A 24 -6.22 -7.58 2.36
N MET A 25 -5.53 -7.15 1.32
CA MET A 25 -4.89 -5.84 1.30
C MET A 25 -5.91 -4.72 1.40
N LEU A 26 -7.03 -4.85 0.67
CA LEU A 26 -8.08 -3.83 0.74
C LEU A 26 -8.70 -3.75 2.14
N ALA A 27 -8.80 -4.89 2.82
CA ALA A 27 -9.26 -4.89 4.20
C ALA A 27 -8.31 -4.13 5.11
N ARG A 28 -6.99 -4.24 4.87
CA ARG A 28 -6.00 -3.49 5.63
C ARG A 28 -6.12 -1.99 5.38
N VAL A 29 -6.41 -1.60 4.14
CA VAL A 29 -6.66 -0.18 3.84
C VAL A 29 -7.84 0.34 4.65
N ASN A 30 -8.91 -0.45 4.69
CA ASN A 30 -10.09 -0.06 5.44
C ASN A 30 -9.78 0.13 6.93
N ASP A 31 -9.01 -0.78 7.50
CA ASP A 31 -8.62 -0.69 8.91
C ASP A 31 -7.75 0.53 9.15
N PHE A 32 -6.84 0.81 8.23
CA PHE A 32 -5.95 1.97 8.33
C PHE A 32 -6.76 3.28 8.31
N GLU A 33 -7.70 3.39 7.39
CA GLU A 33 -8.54 4.58 7.28
C GLU A 33 -9.41 4.78 8.50
N LYS A 34 -9.95 3.70 9.05
CA LYS A 34 -10.70 3.77 10.29
C LYS A 34 -9.88 4.34 11.42
N LEU A 35 -8.64 3.86 11.52
CA LEU A 35 -7.73 4.30 12.58
C LEU A 35 -7.47 5.78 12.52
N TYR A 36 -7.37 6.33 11.33
CA TYR A 36 -7.05 7.74 11.14
C TYR A 36 -8.29 8.61 10.89
N PHE A 37 -9.44 7.98 10.77
CA PHE A 37 -10.71 8.70 10.54
C PHE A 37 -10.65 9.60 9.32
N GLU A 38 -9.93 9.15 8.30
CA GLU A 38 -9.65 9.94 7.12
C GLU A 38 -10.36 9.32 5.93
N PRO A 39 -11.52 9.86 5.49
CA PRO A 39 -12.29 9.24 4.42
C PRO A 39 -11.73 9.48 3.03
N ARG A 40 -10.65 10.23 2.93
CA ARG A 40 -10.04 10.59 1.67
C ARG A 40 -8.56 10.35 1.71
N GLY A 41 -7.99 10.14 0.54
CA GLY A 41 -6.57 10.07 0.45
C GLY A 41 -6.08 9.03 -0.53
N HIS A 42 -4.79 8.95 -0.61
CA HIS A 42 -4.08 8.04 -1.48
C HIS A 42 -3.27 7.11 -0.61
N VAL A 43 -3.48 5.81 -0.78
CA VAL A 43 -2.86 4.83 0.08
C VAL A 43 -2.15 3.78 -0.76
N VAL A 44 -0.92 3.45 -0.38
CA VAL A 44 -0.15 2.39 -1.01
C VAL A 44 0.09 1.29 0.01
N LEU A 45 -0.15 0.05 -0.38
CA LEU A 45 0.13 -1.10 0.46
C LEU A 45 1.10 -2.02 -0.27
N LEU A 46 2.10 -2.48 0.47
CA LEU A 46 3.12 -3.35 -0.10
C LEU A 46 3.42 -4.45 0.91
N THR A 47 3.44 -5.70 0.43
CA THR A 47 3.96 -6.80 1.26
C THR A 47 5.27 -7.27 0.66
N TYR A 48 6.22 -7.56 1.52
CA TYR A 48 7.56 -7.94 1.09
C TYR A 48 8.25 -8.75 2.18
N ASP A 49 9.31 -9.43 1.80
CA ASP A 49 10.13 -10.15 2.79
C ASP A 49 10.92 -9.13 3.59
N ASP A 50 10.83 -9.26 4.91
CA ASP A 50 11.47 -8.31 5.82
C ASP A 50 12.98 -8.36 5.67
N ARG A 51 13.57 -7.21 5.36
CA ARG A 51 15.02 -7.07 5.24
C ARG A 51 15.39 -5.61 5.32
N PRO A 52 16.66 -5.31 5.69
CA PRO A 52 17.09 -3.92 5.83
C PRO A 52 16.98 -3.15 4.51
N GLY A 53 16.64 -1.88 4.62
CA GLY A 53 16.68 -0.96 3.49
C GLY A 53 15.44 -0.88 2.64
N VAL A 54 14.42 -1.72 2.87
CA VAL A 54 13.24 -1.71 2.02
C VAL A 54 12.47 -0.41 2.15
N LEU A 55 12.23 0.07 3.37
CA LEU A 55 11.51 1.34 3.55
C LEU A 55 12.26 2.50 2.91
N GLY A 56 13.59 2.47 2.96
CA GLY A 56 14.39 3.49 2.30
C GLY A 56 14.20 3.47 0.79
N ARG A 57 14.14 2.30 0.20
CA ARG A 57 13.91 2.16 -1.24
C ARG A 57 12.51 2.64 -1.64
N ILE A 58 11.52 2.31 -0.83
CA ILE A 58 10.15 2.78 -1.05
C ILE A 58 10.13 4.30 -1.05
N GLY A 59 10.72 4.91 -0.03
CA GLY A 59 10.76 6.35 0.07
C GLY A 59 11.48 7.00 -1.10
N ALA A 60 12.63 6.43 -1.50
CA ALA A 60 13.41 6.98 -2.61
C ALA A 60 12.64 6.89 -3.93
N ALA A 61 11.96 5.77 -4.18
CA ALA A 61 11.20 5.58 -5.41
C ALA A 61 10.03 6.56 -5.49
N LEU A 62 9.32 6.76 -4.40
CA LEU A 62 8.21 7.70 -4.38
C LEU A 62 8.70 9.13 -4.52
N ALA A 63 9.81 9.47 -3.85
CA ALA A 63 10.40 10.80 -3.97
C ALA A 63 10.84 11.08 -5.40
N ALA A 64 11.41 10.10 -6.08
CA ALA A 64 11.82 10.26 -7.47
C ALA A 64 10.63 10.53 -8.38
N ALA A 65 9.46 10.07 -8.01
CA ALA A 65 8.22 10.33 -8.75
C ALA A 65 7.52 11.61 -8.30
N GLY A 66 8.12 12.34 -7.36
CA GLY A 66 7.53 13.57 -6.86
C GLY A 66 6.41 13.36 -5.85
N ILE A 67 6.33 12.18 -5.27
CA ILE A 67 5.27 11.82 -4.34
C ILE A 67 5.80 11.87 -2.93
N ASN A 68 5.11 12.61 -2.06
CA ASN A 68 5.49 12.75 -0.66
C ASN A 68 4.71 11.74 0.20
N ILE A 69 5.39 11.14 1.15
CA ILE A 69 4.77 10.23 2.12
C ILE A 69 4.32 11.05 3.32
N ASP A 70 3.02 11.06 3.58
CA ASP A 70 2.46 11.81 4.69
C ASP A 70 2.45 10.99 5.97
N ASP A 71 2.29 9.67 5.85
CA ASP A 71 2.30 8.80 7.02
C ASP A 71 2.66 7.39 6.56
N VAL A 72 3.24 6.61 7.48
CA VAL A 72 3.62 5.24 7.19
C VAL A 72 3.37 4.35 8.40
N ARG A 73 2.85 3.18 8.15
CA ARG A 73 2.74 2.11 9.13
C ARG A 73 3.43 0.89 8.57
N ASN A 74 4.18 0.21 9.40
CA ASN A 74 4.97 -0.92 8.95
C ASN A 74 4.85 -2.10 9.91
N PRO A 75 3.67 -2.71 10.00
CA PRO A 75 3.51 -3.88 10.87
C PRO A 75 4.26 -5.09 10.30
N HIS A 76 4.78 -5.90 11.18
CA HIS A 76 5.43 -7.16 10.85
C HIS A 76 4.54 -8.30 11.30
N ASP A 77 4.58 -9.42 10.58
CA ASP A 77 3.85 -10.55 11.08
C ASP A 77 4.58 -11.13 12.30
N SER A 78 3.87 -11.94 13.09
CA SER A 78 4.41 -12.45 14.34
C SER A 78 5.59 -13.41 14.13
N LYS A 79 5.74 -13.92 12.92
CA LYS A 79 6.82 -14.85 12.58
C LYS A 79 8.03 -14.13 12.01
N GLY A 80 7.91 -12.83 11.80
CA GLY A 80 9.03 -11.98 11.44
C GLY A 80 9.57 -12.16 10.04
N ARG A 81 8.83 -12.79 9.16
CA ARG A 81 9.33 -13.04 7.80
C ARG A 81 8.83 -12.06 6.78
N GLN A 82 7.63 -11.54 6.98
CA GLN A 82 7.05 -10.60 6.04
C GLN A 82 6.65 -9.34 6.73
N SER A 83 6.75 -8.26 5.98
CA SER A 83 6.33 -6.95 6.43
C SER A 83 5.26 -6.41 5.52
N LEU A 84 4.43 -5.57 6.09
CA LEU A 84 3.43 -4.81 5.35
C LEU A 84 3.77 -3.35 5.52
N ALA A 85 3.88 -2.62 4.42
CA ALA A 85 4.01 -1.18 4.46
C ALA A 85 2.69 -0.57 4.02
N ILE A 86 2.13 0.27 4.86
CA ILE A 86 0.92 1.04 4.57
C ILE A 86 1.33 2.48 4.55
N LEU A 87 1.26 3.11 3.37
CA LEU A 87 1.75 4.47 3.19
C LEU A 87 0.61 5.37 2.75
N LYS A 88 0.46 6.49 3.43
CA LYS A 88 -0.43 7.53 3.00
C LYS A 88 0.41 8.55 2.25
N VAL A 89 0.02 8.86 1.02
CA VAL A 89 0.80 9.74 0.15
C VAL A 89 -0.05 10.92 -0.29
N ASN A 90 0.60 11.96 -0.80
CA ASN A 90 -0.06 13.23 -1.06
C ASN A 90 -0.68 13.35 -2.45
N GLN A 91 -0.53 12.34 -3.27
CA GLN A 91 -1.07 12.41 -4.63
C GLN A 91 -1.18 11.01 -5.23
N PRO A 92 -1.87 10.87 -6.37
CA PRO A 92 -2.04 9.57 -7.00
C PRO A 92 -0.70 8.93 -7.36
N VAL A 93 -0.66 7.60 -7.29
CA VAL A 93 0.51 6.82 -7.68
C VAL A 93 0.20 6.15 -9.01
N PRO A 94 0.86 6.55 -10.10
CA PRO A 94 0.62 5.93 -11.41
C PRO A 94 0.99 4.45 -11.39
N ASP A 95 0.31 3.68 -12.22
CA ASP A 95 0.56 2.24 -12.32
C ASP A 95 2.03 1.94 -12.61
N ALA A 96 2.67 2.73 -13.46
CA ALA A 96 4.08 2.52 -13.79
C ALA A 96 4.98 2.68 -12.55
N VAL A 97 4.67 3.64 -11.69
CA VAL A 97 5.43 3.85 -10.45
C VAL A 97 5.20 2.70 -9.49
N LEU A 98 3.95 2.25 -9.36
CA LEU A 98 3.64 1.13 -8.51
C LEU A 98 4.35 -0.13 -8.98
N ASP A 99 4.37 -0.39 -10.29
CA ASP A 99 5.05 -1.54 -10.86
C ASP A 99 6.56 -1.49 -10.61
N GLN A 100 7.15 -0.33 -10.81
CA GLN A 100 8.58 -0.16 -10.58
C GLN A 100 8.91 -0.39 -9.12
N LEU A 101 8.12 0.19 -8.23
CA LEU A 101 8.31 0.03 -6.80
C LEU A 101 8.21 -1.44 -6.40
N ALA A 102 7.19 -2.14 -6.91
CA ALA A 102 7.00 -3.55 -6.61
C ALA A 102 8.22 -4.37 -7.03
N ARG A 103 8.78 -4.06 -8.19
CA ARG A 103 9.96 -4.78 -8.67
C ARG A 103 11.20 -4.48 -7.84
N GLU A 104 11.38 -3.22 -7.47
CA GLU A 104 12.58 -2.82 -6.72
C GLU A 104 12.67 -3.47 -5.35
N ILE A 105 11.54 -3.61 -4.68
CA ILE A 105 11.53 -4.22 -3.35
C ILE A 105 11.14 -5.68 -3.38
N GLN A 106 10.88 -6.22 -4.56
CA GLN A 106 10.41 -7.60 -4.72
C GLN A 106 9.15 -7.86 -3.91
N ALA A 107 8.20 -6.96 -4.06
CA ALA A 107 6.95 -7.06 -3.33
C ALA A 107 6.14 -8.27 -3.79
N HIS A 108 5.52 -8.94 -2.84
CA HIS A 108 4.59 -10.02 -3.16
C HIS A 108 3.27 -9.43 -3.65
N ILE A 109 2.85 -8.34 -3.04
CA ILE A 109 1.64 -7.63 -3.43
C ILE A 109 1.93 -6.15 -3.39
N ALA A 110 1.44 -5.42 -4.37
CA ALA A 110 1.48 -3.98 -4.38
C ALA A 110 0.08 -3.48 -4.74
N CYS A 111 -0.41 -2.53 -3.95
CA CYS A 111 -1.77 -2.03 -4.09
C CYS A 111 -1.77 -0.52 -3.91
N TYR A 112 -2.40 0.18 -4.83
CA TYR A 112 -2.68 1.60 -4.67
C TYR A 112 -4.18 1.79 -4.65
N VAL A 113 -4.65 2.55 -3.66
CA VAL A 113 -6.08 2.81 -3.49
C VAL A 113 -6.29 4.29 -3.29
N GLU A 114 -7.23 4.83 -4.03
CA GLU A 114 -7.70 6.19 -3.83
C GLU A 114 -9.07 6.14 -3.15
N LEU A 115 -9.16 6.74 -1.99
CA LEU A 115 -10.38 6.73 -1.19
C LEU A 115 -11.11 8.05 -1.26
#